data_52a44ea13610b4f9066d957a4c6edcf7
#
_entry.id   52a44ea13610b4f9066d957a4c6edcf7
#
_cell.length_a   1.000
_cell.length_b   1.000
_cell.length_c   1.000
_cell.angle_alpha   90.00
_cell.angle_beta   90.00
_cell.angle_gamma   90.00
#
_symmetry.space_group_name_H-M   'P 1'
#
loop_
_entity.id
_entity.type
_entity.pdbx_description
1 polymer ?
#
loop_
_entity_poly.entity_id
_entity_poly.type
_entity_poly.pdbx_seq_one_letter_code
_entity_poly.pdbx_strand_id
1 'polypeptide(L)'
;KALYDSIYHYDWNTILTVDSTFAIDCVVSGSVFNHSLFVTQRCKDAIVDRFRKDFGKRPTVDTQHPDIRIHLHIFNDKCSMSLDTSGRSLHHRGYRSITNIAPINEVLAAGIIKLSGWDERRNFLDPMCGSGTFLIEAAMMACKIPANLNRNEFAFEKWSDWDETLFDKIKTSQLNRLVAPDGKIYGFDKAPSAYE
;
A
#
# COMPACT_ATOMS: atom_id res chain seq x y z
N LYS A 1 -16.69 1.59 -24.99
CA LYS A 1 -17.60 0.43 -24.96
C LYS A 1 -16.84 -0.80 -24.44
N ALA A 2 -15.73 -1.21 -25.05
CA ALA A 2 -14.98 -2.41 -24.65
C ALA A 2 -14.64 -2.47 -23.15
N LEU A 3 -14.13 -1.38 -22.56
CA LEU A 3 -13.81 -1.32 -21.13
C LEU A 3 -15.03 -1.60 -20.23
N TYR A 4 -16.16 -0.95 -20.53
CA TYR A 4 -17.40 -1.20 -19.79
C TYR A 4 -17.83 -2.67 -19.91
N ASP A 5 -17.82 -3.21 -21.12
CA ASP A 5 -18.25 -4.59 -21.37
C ASP A 5 -17.34 -5.60 -20.64
N SER A 6 -16.02 -5.37 -20.61
CA SER A 6 -15.08 -6.23 -19.88
C SER A 6 -15.31 -6.18 -18.37
N ILE A 7 -15.51 -4.99 -17.80
CA ILE A 7 -15.80 -4.82 -16.38
C ILE A 7 -17.16 -5.40 -16.01
N TYR A 8 -18.19 -5.21 -16.85
CA TYR A 8 -19.53 -5.73 -16.62
C TYR A 8 -19.58 -7.26 -16.58
N HIS A 9 -18.78 -7.96 -17.41
CA HIS A 9 -18.77 -9.42 -17.50
C HIS A 9 -17.82 -10.09 -16.50
N TYR A 10 -17.04 -9.32 -15.74
CA TYR A 10 -16.22 -9.89 -14.67
C TYR A 10 -17.11 -10.44 -13.54
N ASP A 11 -16.67 -11.53 -12.91
CA ASP A 11 -17.40 -12.14 -11.79
C ASP A 11 -17.12 -11.40 -10.47
N TRP A 12 -17.86 -10.32 -10.26
CA TRP A 12 -17.70 -9.45 -9.10
C TRP A 12 -18.11 -10.10 -7.78
N ASN A 13 -18.92 -11.16 -7.82
CA ASN A 13 -19.41 -11.85 -6.61
C ASN A 13 -18.28 -12.52 -5.82
N THR A 14 -17.14 -12.76 -6.47
CA THR A 14 -15.94 -13.29 -5.82
C THR A 14 -15.22 -12.26 -4.94
N ILE A 15 -15.53 -10.96 -5.13
CA ILE A 15 -14.82 -9.84 -4.49
C ILE A 15 -15.75 -8.96 -3.68
N LEU A 16 -16.98 -8.73 -4.17
CA LEU A 16 -17.96 -7.80 -3.60
C LEU A 16 -19.26 -8.52 -3.29
N THR A 17 -19.95 -8.02 -2.28
CA THR A 17 -21.34 -8.36 -1.98
C THR A 17 -22.24 -7.13 -2.16
N VAL A 18 -23.57 -7.31 -2.11
CA VAL A 18 -24.52 -6.18 -2.17
C VAL A 18 -24.40 -5.23 -0.99
N ASP A 19 -23.85 -5.70 0.13
CA ASP A 19 -23.69 -4.95 1.36
C ASP A 19 -22.29 -4.34 1.50
N SER A 20 -21.37 -4.69 0.61
CA SER A 20 -20.00 -4.14 0.59
C SER A 20 -19.99 -2.68 0.12
N THR A 21 -19.00 -1.95 0.59
CA THR A 21 -18.64 -0.64 0.04
C THR A 21 -17.42 -0.76 -0.85
N PHE A 22 -17.36 0.03 -1.91
CA PHE A 22 -16.19 0.02 -2.81
C PHE A 22 -15.83 1.40 -3.34
N ALA A 23 -14.58 1.55 -3.73
CA ALA A 23 -14.07 2.70 -4.47
C ALA A 23 -13.24 2.26 -5.68
N ILE A 24 -13.14 3.13 -6.66
CA ILE A 24 -12.30 2.91 -7.85
C ILE A 24 -11.37 4.11 -8.00
N ASP A 25 -10.07 3.86 -8.03
CA ASP A 25 -9.06 4.82 -8.42
C ASP A 25 -8.54 4.47 -9.81
N CYS A 26 -8.30 5.49 -10.63
CA CYS A 26 -7.84 5.28 -12.00
C CYS A 26 -6.69 6.19 -12.36
N VAL A 27 -5.63 5.60 -12.87
CA VAL A 27 -4.51 6.30 -13.51
C VAL A 27 -4.55 6.00 -15.00
N VAL A 28 -4.51 7.06 -15.80
CA VAL A 28 -4.54 6.98 -17.26
C VAL A 28 -3.26 7.59 -17.81
N SER A 29 -2.56 6.84 -18.65
CA SER A 29 -1.39 7.27 -19.39
C SER A 29 -1.51 6.82 -20.84
N GLY A 30 -1.61 7.78 -21.79
CA GLY A 30 -1.75 7.46 -23.22
C GLY A 30 -2.82 8.29 -23.91
N SER A 31 -3.11 7.97 -25.16
CA SER A 31 -3.90 8.81 -26.07
C SER A 31 -5.40 8.48 -26.13
N VAL A 32 -5.83 7.29 -25.70
CA VAL A 32 -7.21 6.83 -25.89
C VAL A 32 -8.17 7.40 -24.83
N PHE A 33 -7.69 7.53 -23.60
CA PHE A 33 -8.46 8.09 -22.50
C PHE A 33 -7.70 9.29 -21.92
N ASN A 34 -8.39 10.44 -21.81
CA ASN A 34 -7.79 11.67 -21.31
C ASN A 34 -8.27 12.05 -19.90
N HIS A 35 -9.33 11.38 -19.41
CA HIS A 35 -9.96 11.71 -18.14
C HIS A 35 -10.13 10.47 -17.26
N SER A 36 -9.32 10.37 -16.22
CA SER A 36 -9.39 9.27 -15.23
C SER A 36 -10.77 9.20 -14.54
N LEU A 37 -11.37 10.36 -14.22
CA LEU A 37 -12.69 10.42 -13.59
C LEU A 37 -13.78 9.80 -14.46
N PHE A 38 -13.75 10.05 -15.79
CA PHE A 38 -14.70 9.42 -16.71
C PHE A 38 -14.55 7.90 -16.73
N VAL A 39 -13.32 7.41 -16.75
CA VAL A 39 -13.03 5.97 -16.70
C VAL A 39 -13.54 5.36 -15.39
N THR A 40 -13.22 5.99 -14.26
CA THR A 40 -13.70 5.57 -12.93
C THR A 40 -15.22 5.44 -12.89
N GLN A 41 -15.93 6.47 -13.38
CA GLN A 41 -17.40 6.47 -13.40
C GLN A 41 -17.94 5.37 -14.29
N ARG A 42 -17.35 5.18 -15.47
CA ARG A 42 -17.77 4.14 -16.41
C ARG A 42 -17.59 2.73 -15.84
N CYS A 43 -16.48 2.49 -15.13
CA CYS A 43 -16.24 1.21 -14.48
C CYS A 43 -17.18 1.00 -13.28
N LYS A 44 -17.41 2.03 -12.49
CA LYS A 44 -18.40 2.01 -11.41
C LYS A 44 -19.79 1.64 -11.96
N ASP A 45 -20.24 2.29 -13.04
CA ASP A 45 -21.54 2.00 -13.64
C ASP A 45 -21.63 0.53 -14.09
N ALA A 46 -20.59 -0.02 -14.71
CA ALA A 46 -20.55 -1.41 -15.13
C ALA A 46 -20.70 -2.39 -13.95
N ILE A 47 -20.01 -2.14 -12.82
CA ILE A 47 -20.13 -2.95 -11.60
C ILE A 47 -21.56 -2.84 -11.04
N VAL A 48 -22.06 -1.64 -10.90
CA VAL A 48 -23.40 -1.36 -10.35
C VAL A 48 -24.49 -2.00 -11.20
N ASP A 49 -24.40 -1.88 -12.51
CA ASP A 49 -25.38 -2.43 -13.45
C ASP A 49 -25.35 -3.96 -13.42
N ARG A 50 -24.17 -4.56 -13.26
CA ARG A 50 -24.03 -6.02 -13.08
C ARG A 50 -24.76 -6.49 -11.83
N PHE A 51 -24.51 -5.86 -10.68
CA PHE A 51 -25.16 -6.20 -9.42
C PHE A 51 -26.68 -5.97 -9.46
N ARG A 52 -27.13 -4.89 -10.08
CA ARG A 52 -28.58 -4.65 -10.28
C ARG A 52 -29.23 -5.75 -11.10
N LYS A 53 -28.56 -6.22 -12.15
CA LYS A 53 -29.09 -7.32 -12.98
C LYS A 53 -29.17 -8.61 -12.18
N ASP A 54 -28.11 -8.97 -11.44
CA ASP A 54 -28.01 -10.28 -10.80
C ASP A 54 -28.80 -10.36 -9.48
N PHE A 55 -28.89 -9.23 -8.72
CA PHE A 55 -29.46 -9.21 -7.36
C PHE A 55 -30.57 -8.18 -7.14
N GLY A 56 -30.90 -7.36 -8.11
CA GLY A 56 -31.84 -6.25 -7.94
C GLY A 56 -31.35 -5.12 -7.02
N LYS A 57 -30.17 -5.27 -6.43
CA LYS A 57 -29.51 -4.33 -5.52
C LYS A 57 -28.11 -4.00 -6.02
N ARG A 58 -27.43 -3.06 -5.38
CA ARG A 58 -26.07 -2.66 -5.74
C ARG A 58 -25.21 -2.42 -4.51
N PRO A 59 -23.89 -2.66 -4.55
CA PRO A 59 -22.95 -2.21 -3.53
C PRO A 59 -22.88 -0.68 -3.50
N THR A 60 -22.53 -0.14 -2.35
CA THR A 60 -22.43 1.31 -2.12
C THR A 60 -21.01 1.79 -2.46
N VAL A 61 -20.92 3.00 -3.03
CA VAL A 61 -19.62 3.64 -3.26
C VAL A 61 -19.24 4.45 -2.02
N ASP A 62 -18.08 4.14 -1.45
CA ASP A 62 -17.44 4.93 -0.39
C ASP A 62 -16.02 5.23 -0.81
N THR A 63 -15.72 6.50 -1.11
CA THR A 63 -14.40 6.91 -1.58
C THR A 63 -13.40 7.10 -0.44
N GLN A 64 -13.87 7.24 0.79
CA GLN A 64 -13.02 7.51 1.96
C GLN A 64 -12.60 6.21 2.65
N HIS A 65 -13.57 5.35 2.98
CA HIS A 65 -13.35 4.14 3.76
C HIS A 65 -14.01 2.91 3.11
N PRO A 66 -13.68 2.58 1.85
CA PRO A 66 -14.27 1.43 1.19
C PRO A 66 -13.79 0.11 1.82
N ASP A 67 -14.64 -0.91 1.73
CA ASP A 67 -14.22 -2.28 2.04
C ASP A 67 -13.28 -2.82 0.96
N ILE A 68 -13.59 -2.51 -0.30
CA ILE A 68 -12.78 -2.90 -1.46
C ILE A 68 -12.38 -1.67 -2.26
N ARG A 69 -11.08 -1.50 -2.45
CA ARG A 69 -10.53 -0.45 -3.32
C ARG A 69 -9.94 -1.08 -4.58
N ILE A 70 -10.44 -0.66 -5.71
CA ILE A 70 -10.05 -1.16 -7.04
C ILE A 70 -9.17 -0.12 -7.69
N HIS A 71 -7.98 -0.51 -8.15
CA HIS A 71 -7.11 0.34 -8.96
C HIS A 71 -7.17 -0.05 -10.42
N LEU A 72 -7.42 0.93 -11.27
CA LEU A 72 -7.34 0.81 -12.72
C LEU A 72 -6.11 1.58 -13.22
N HIS A 73 -5.26 0.90 -13.92
CA HIS A 73 -4.14 1.51 -14.63
C HIS A 73 -4.30 1.30 -16.12
N ILE A 74 -4.51 2.39 -16.85
CA ILE A 74 -4.62 2.37 -18.31
C ILE A 74 -3.35 2.97 -18.89
N PHE A 75 -2.64 2.16 -19.65
CA PHE A 75 -1.45 2.56 -20.40
C PHE A 75 -1.64 2.20 -21.86
N ASN A 76 -1.71 3.21 -22.74
CA ASN A 76 -2.09 3.05 -24.13
C ASN A 76 -3.42 2.29 -24.24
N ASP A 77 -3.42 1.11 -24.88
CA ASP A 77 -4.62 0.28 -25.10
C ASP A 77 -4.81 -0.82 -24.06
N LYS A 78 -3.93 -0.88 -23.03
CA LYS A 78 -3.99 -1.90 -21.98
C LYS A 78 -4.60 -1.32 -20.71
N CYS A 79 -5.57 -2.04 -20.16
CA CYS A 79 -6.15 -1.76 -18.85
C CYS A 79 -5.75 -2.89 -17.89
N SER A 80 -5.06 -2.54 -16.82
CA SER A 80 -4.79 -3.44 -15.70
C SER A 80 -5.73 -3.08 -14.55
N MET A 81 -6.38 -4.08 -13.98
CA MET A 81 -7.22 -3.94 -12.79
C MET A 81 -6.57 -4.71 -11.65
N SER A 82 -6.48 -4.07 -10.48
CA SER A 82 -5.93 -4.67 -9.26
C SER A 82 -6.73 -4.26 -8.04
N LEU A 83 -6.65 -5.06 -6.98
CA LEU A 83 -7.22 -4.74 -5.68
C LEU A 83 -6.14 -4.15 -4.79
N ASP A 84 -6.48 -3.11 -4.03
CA ASP A 84 -5.59 -2.56 -3.02
C ASP A 84 -5.64 -3.44 -1.76
N THR A 85 -4.58 -4.18 -1.53
CA THR A 85 -4.41 -5.02 -0.34
C THR A 85 -4.01 -4.23 0.90
N SER A 86 -3.45 -3.06 0.69
CA SER A 86 -2.86 -2.26 1.76
C SER A 86 -3.84 -1.28 2.39
N GLY A 87 -4.69 -0.65 1.58
CA GLY A 87 -5.52 0.49 1.96
C GLY A 87 -4.69 1.76 2.10
N ARG A 88 -4.19 2.06 3.29
CA ARG A 88 -3.27 3.18 3.49
C ARG A 88 -1.88 2.85 2.93
N SER A 89 -1.22 3.82 2.32
CA SER A 89 0.10 3.62 1.71
C SER A 89 1.14 3.04 2.68
N LEU A 90 1.93 2.08 2.19
CA LEU A 90 2.90 1.32 2.99
C LEU A 90 4.10 2.15 3.48
N HIS A 91 4.34 3.33 2.92
CA HIS A 91 5.41 4.20 3.43
C HIS A 91 5.07 4.80 4.80
N HIS A 92 3.79 4.89 5.18
CA HIS A 92 3.39 5.29 6.51
C HIS A 92 3.67 4.19 7.53
N ARG A 93 4.93 4.08 7.98
CA ARG A 93 5.39 3.07 8.95
C ARG A 93 4.88 3.31 10.37
N GLY A 94 4.49 4.54 10.69
CA GLY A 94 3.98 4.91 12.02
C GLY A 94 5.06 5.29 13.03
N TYR A 95 6.34 5.29 12.67
CA TYR A 95 7.40 5.67 13.59
C TYR A 95 7.71 7.19 13.61
N ARG A 96 7.18 7.95 12.65
CA ARG A 96 7.39 9.40 12.63
C ARG A 96 6.41 10.12 13.54
N SER A 97 6.93 10.81 14.53
CA SER A 97 6.17 11.75 15.38
C SER A 97 6.31 13.19 14.88
N ILE A 98 7.51 13.55 14.43
CA ILE A 98 7.84 14.88 13.88
C ILE A 98 8.49 14.69 12.51
N THR A 99 8.16 15.54 11.56
CA THR A 99 8.74 15.50 10.21
C THR A 99 9.45 16.79 9.89
N ASN A 100 10.68 16.69 9.40
CA ASN A 100 11.40 17.80 8.78
C ASN A 100 10.78 18.14 7.41
N ILE A 101 11.20 19.27 6.82
CA ILE A 101 10.57 19.91 5.65
C ILE A 101 10.46 19.00 4.42
N ALA A 102 11.28 17.97 4.25
CA ALA A 102 11.20 17.04 3.11
C ALA A 102 11.86 15.69 3.43
N PRO A 103 11.22 14.85 4.27
CA PRO A 103 11.78 13.54 4.55
C PRO A 103 11.68 12.64 3.31
N ILE A 104 12.71 11.81 3.09
CA ILE A 104 12.63 10.77 2.07
C ILE A 104 11.51 9.78 2.41
N ASN A 105 10.86 9.25 1.37
CA ASN A 105 9.87 8.20 1.51
C ASN A 105 10.51 6.92 2.08
N GLU A 106 9.89 6.29 3.05
CA GLU A 106 10.42 5.13 3.80
C GLU A 106 10.62 3.91 2.90
N VAL A 107 9.69 3.66 1.99
CA VAL A 107 9.82 2.54 1.03
C VAL A 107 10.97 2.78 0.07
N LEU A 108 11.15 4.03 -0.36
CA LEU A 108 12.28 4.41 -1.22
C LEU A 108 13.61 4.24 -0.47
N ALA A 109 13.71 4.71 0.77
CA ALA A 109 14.90 4.55 1.60
C ALA A 109 15.25 3.07 1.79
N ALA A 110 14.27 2.24 2.15
CA ALA A 110 14.45 0.80 2.27
C ALA A 110 14.93 0.16 0.95
N GLY A 111 14.37 0.58 -0.18
CA GLY A 111 14.79 0.13 -1.51
C GLY A 111 16.24 0.48 -1.82
N ILE A 112 16.66 1.72 -1.54
CA ILE A 112 18.04 2.19 -1.74
C ILE A 112 19.02 1.39 -0.87
N ILE A 113 18.71 1.16 0.42
CA ILE A 113 19.55 0.35 1.31
C ILE A 113 19.73 -1.05 0.73
N LYS A 114 18.65 -1.70 0.28
CA LYS A 114 18.75 -3.03 -0.33
C LYS A 114 19.58 -3.04 -1.62
N LEU A 115 19.42 -2.03 -2.46
CA LEU A 115 20.17 -1.91 -3.72
C LEU A 115 21.65 -1.57 -3.49
N SER A 116 22.00 -0.96 -2.36
CA SER A 116 23.40 -0.67 -2.00
C SER A 116 24.22 -1.92 -1.72
N GLY A 117 23.59 -3.07 -1.52
CA GLY A 117 24.26 -4.31 -1.13
C GLY A 117 24.82 -4.28 0.30
N TRP A 118 24.34 -3.36 1.15
CA TRP A 118 24.74 -3.33 2.56
C TRP A 118 24.44 -4.67 3.25
N ASP A 119 25.44 -5.21 3.93
CA ASP A 119 25.29 -6.39 4.80
C ASP A 119 24.79 -5.92 6.18
N GLU A 120 23.61 -6.35 6.57
CA GLU A 120 22.91 -5.97 7.82
C GLU A 120 23.72 -6.26 9.09
N ARG A 121 24.79 -7.05 9.00
CA ARG A 121 25.74 -7.32 10.10
C ARG A 121 26.85 -6.30 10.22
N ARG A 122 27.02 -5.43 9.23
CA ARG A 122 28.05 -4.39 9.21
C ARG A 122 27.52 -3.06 9.73
N ASN A 123 28.45 -2.19 10.10
CA ASN A 123 28.12 -0.81 10.47
C ASN A 123 27.45 -0.09 9.28
N PHE A 124 26.48 0.75 9.60
CA PHE A 124 25.80 1.65 8.68
C PHE A 124 26.09 3.09 9.05
N LEU A 125 26.42 3.93 8.10
CA LEU A 125 26.71 5.34 8.31
C LEU A 125 25.93 6.18 7.30
N ASP A 126 25.15 7.14 7.80
CA ASP A 126 24.52 8.20 7.03
C ASP A 126 25.09 9.56 7.46
N PRO A 127 25.92 10.20 6.63
CA PRO A 127 26.58 11.47 6.97
C PRO A 127 25.66 12.71 6.84
N MET A 128 24.43 12.55 6.32
CA MET A 128 23.43 13.61 6.12
C MET A 128 22.03 13.07 6.43
N CYS A 129 21.86 12.57 7.64
CA CYS A 129 20.72 11.72 7.99
C CYS A 129 19.37 12.45 8.06
N GLY A 130 19.35 13.77 8.19
CA GLY A 130 18.13 14.53 8.38
C GLY A 130 17.28 13.96 9.52
N SER A 131 16.02 13.63 9.25
CA SER A 131 15.11 12.99 10.23
C SER A 131 15.38 11.49 10.47
N GLY A 132 16.51 10.96 10.02
CA GLY A 132 16.94 9.59 10.31
C GLY A 132 16.24 8.48 9.56
N THR A 133 15.56 8.76 8.44
CA THR A 133 14.79 7.73 7.72
C THR A 133 15.67 6.54 7.31
N PHE A 134 16.84 6.78 6.73
CA PHE A 134 17.77 5.70 6.37
C PHE A 134 18.25 4.92 7.60
N LEU A 135 18.51 5.61 8.72
CA LEU A 135 18.97 4.98 9.95
C LEU A 135 17.89 4.04 10.52
N ILE A 136 16.63 4.52 10.54
CA ILE A 136 15.51 3.73 11.06
C ILE A 136 15.25 2.53 10.17
N GLU A 137 15.19 2.70 8.85
CA GLU A 137 14.97 1.58 7.92
C GLU A 137 16.13 0.58 7.98
N ALA A 138 17.39 1.02 8.09
CA ALA A 138 18.54 0.15 8.29
C ALA A 138 18.45 -0.62 9.62
N ALA A 139 18.09 0.06 10.73
CA ALA A 139 17.89 -0.57 12.01
C ALA A 139 16.78 -1.63 11.98
N MET A 140 15.66 -1.32 11.33
CA MET A 140 14.56 -2.27 11.16
C MET A 140 15.01 -3.52 10.38
N MET A 141 15.81 -3.35 9.33
CA MET A 141 16.37 -4.47 8.57
C MET A 141 17.33 -5.30 9.43
N ALA A 142 18.31 -4.67 10.06
CA ALA A 142 19.30 -5.36 10.91
C ALA A 142 18.66 -6.11 12.08
N CYS A 143 17.63 -5.54 12.69
CA CYS A 143 16.88 -6.15 13.80
C CYS A 143 15.76 -7.09 13.34
N LYS A 144 15.53 -7.26 12.03
CA LYS A 144 14.43 -8.04 11.44
C LYS A 144 13.04 -7.59 11.90
N ILE A 145 12.88 -6.30 12.15
CA ILE A 145 11.60 -5.70 12.54
C ILE A 145 10.69 -5.60 11.30
N PRO A 146 9.48 -6.18 11.35
CA PRO A 146 8.51 -6.04 10.26
C PRO A 146 8.15 -4.57 9.98
N ALA A 147 8.23 -4.16 8.74
CA ALA A 147 8.13 -2.76 8.33
C ALA A 147 6.80 -2.07 8.72
N ASN A 148 5.72 -2.81 8.86
CA ASN A 148 4.39 -2.28 9.24
C ASN A 148 3.88 -2.92 10.55
N LEU A 149 4.76 -3.23 11.47
CA LEU A 149 4.42 -3.87 12.75
C LEU A 149 3.34 -3.09 13.53
N ASN A 150 3.41 -1.76 13.49
CA ASN A 150 2.50 -0.87 14.23
C ASN A 150 1.30 -0.43 13.38
N ARG A 151 1.05 -1.09 12.26
CA ARG A 151 -0.11 -0.77 11.43
C ARG A 151 -1.38 -1.35 12.06
N ASN A 152 -2.42 -0.53 12.16
CA ASN A 152 -3.68 -0.94 12.82
C ASN A 152 -4.50 -1.89 11.96
N GLU A 153 -4.54 -1.68 10.62
CA GLU A 153 -5.34 -2.48 9.70
C GLU A 153 -4.74 -2.51 8.29
N PHE A 154 -5.01 -3.56 7.56
CA PHE A 154 -4.80 -3.65 6.12
C PHE A 154 -6.16 -3.80 5.42
N ALA A 155 -6.24 -3.35 4.15
CA ALA A 155 -7.48 -3.45 3.40
C ALA A 155 -7.95 -4.90 3.20
N PHE A 156 -7.01 -5.85 3.05
CA PHE A 156 -7.36 -7.27 2.87
C PHE A 156 -8.04 -7.91 4.09
N GLU A 157 -7.96 -7.29 5.27
CA GLU A 157 -8.65 -7.79 6.48
C GLU A 157 -10.19 -7.71 6.36
N LYS A 158 -10.69 -6.93 5.40
CA LYS A 158 -12.12 -6.82 5.07
C LYS A 158 -12.59 -7.78 3.97
N TRP A 159 -11.68 -8.58 3.42
CA TRP A 159 -12.02 -9.48 2.33
C TRP A 159 -12.66 -10.76 2.84
N SER A 160 -13.50 -11.38 2.00
CA SER A 160 -14.28 -12.57 2.37
C SER A 160 -13.44 -13.81 2.68
N ASP A 161 -12.19 -13.84 2.19
CA ASP A 161 -11.21 -14.92 2.39
C ASP A 161 -10.20 -14.61 3.50
N TRP A 162 -10.44 -13.56 4.31
CA TRP A 162 -9.59 -13.20 5.43
C TRP A 162 -9.51 -14.30 6.49
N ASP A 163 -8.30 -14.69 6.85
CA ASP A 163 -7.99 -15.64 7.92
C ASP A 163 -7.16 -14.97 9.01
N GLU A 164 -7.83 -14.49 10.05
CA GLU A 164 -7.23 -13.84 11.21
C GLU A 164 -6.23 -14.77 11.92
N THR A 165 -6.57 -16.06 12.04
CA THR A 165 -5.72 -17.05 12.70
C THR A 165 -4.40 -17.24 11.97
N LEU A 166 -4.44 -17.29 10.64
CA LEU A 166 -3.25 -17.38 9.81
C LEU A 166 -2.41 -16.11 9.91
N PHE A 167 -3.05 -14.94 9.88
CA PHE A 167 -2.35 -13.66 10.01
C PHE A 167 -1.63 -13.54 11.35
N ASP A 168 -2.28 -13.89 12.45
CA ASP A 168 -1.69 -13.86 13.79
C ASP A 168 -0.52 -14.84 13.93
N LYS A 169 -0.61 -16.01 13.34
CA LYS A 169 0.52 -16.96 13.26
C LYS A 169 1.70 -16.36 12.51
N ILE A 170 1.46 -15.73 11.37
CA ILE A 170 2.50 -15.07 10.58
C ILE A 170 3.13 -13.93 11.37
N LYS A 171 2.31 -13.05 11.98
CA LYS A 171 2.77 -11.93 12.81
C LYS A 171 3.62 -12.41 13.98
N THR A 172 3.16 -13.42 14.72
CA THR A 172 3.91 -14.03 15.82
C THR A 172 5.23 -14.64 15.33
N SER A 173 5.21 -15.36 14.22
CA SER A 173 6.44 -15.93 13.63
C SER A 173 7.45 -14.85 13.24
N GLN A 174 6.99 -13.70 12.74
CA GLN A 174 7.87 -12.56 12.43
C GLN A 174 8.46 -11.93 13.70
N LEU A 175 7.64 -11.75 14.73
CA LEU A 175 8.11 -11.21 16.02
C LEU A 175 9.16 -12.11 16.69
N ASN A 176 9.02 -13.42 16.57
CA ASN A 176 10.00 -14.38 17.10
C ASN A 176 11.35 -14.38 16.36
N ARG A 177 11.44 -13.66 15.22
CA ARG A 177 12.69 -13.50 14.45
C ARG A 177 13.46 -12.23 14.81
N LEU A 178 12.94 -11.40 15.71
CA LEU A 178 13.63 -10.19 16.12
C LEU A 178 14.97 -10.53 16.74
N VAL A 179 16.00 -9.78 16.35
CA VAL A 179 17.37 -9.95 16.83
C VAL A 179 17.97 -8.60 17.20
N ALA A 180 18.98 -8.61 18.07
CA ALA A 180 19.82 -7.43 18.27
C ALA A 180 20.70 -7.22 17.02
N PRO A 181 20.98 -5.98 16.61
CA PRO A 181 21.86 -5.72 15.48
C PRO A 181 23.30 -6.08 15.82
N ASP A 182 24.01 -6.73 14.91
CA ASP A 182 25.45 -7.03 15.05
C ASP A 182 26.30 -5.75 14.82
N GLY A 183 25.91 -4.94 13.85
CA GLY A 183 26.58 -3.69 13.50
C GLY A 183 26.01 -2.48 14.24
N LYS A 184 26.75 -1.39 14.19
CA LYS A 184 26.33 -0.08 14.73
C LYS A 184 25.78 0.79 13.60
N ILE A 185 24.78 1.60 13.93
CA ILE A 185 24.15 2.54 12.98
C ILE A 185 24.44 3.96 13.46
N TYR A 186 25.06 4.75 12.58
CA TYR A 186 25.48 6.11 12.87
C TYR A 186 24.81 7.08 11.89
N GLY A 187 24.33 8.19 12.42
CA GLY A 187 23.83 9.32 11.65
C GLY A 187 24.51 10.61 12.05
N PHE A 188 24.81 11.44 11.06
CA PHE A 188 25.29 12.79 11.26
C PHE A 188 24.46 13.74 10.42
N ASP A 189 24.21 14.92 10.93
CA ASP A 189 23.60 16.00 10.16
C ASP A 189 24.13 17.34 10.61
N LYS A 190 24.11 18.32 9.70
CA LYS A 190 24.53 19.69 9.99
C LYS A 190 23.44 20.46 10.75
N ALA A 191 22.18 20.10 10.57
CA ALA A 191 21.05 20.83 11.13
C ALA A 191 20.79 20.41 12.58
N PRO A 192 20.72 21.34 13.55
CA PRO A 192 20.35 21.01 14.93
C PRO A 192 18.99 20.30 15.03
N SER A 193 18.02 20.63 14.18
CA SER A 193 16.70 20.01 14.11
C SER A 193 16.71 18.52 13.70
N ALA A 194 17.87 17.99 13.33
CA ALA A 194 18.01 16.55 13.05
C ALA A 194 18.17 15.72 14.32
N TYR A 195 18.43 16.37 15.47
CA TYR A 195 18.71 15.72 16.78
C TYR A 195 17.56 15.89 17.79
N GLU A 196 16.53 16.64 17.43
CA GLU A 196 15.31 16.85 18.23
C GLU A 196 14.22 15.81 17.87
#